data_3a33340a0c62a131db0b3f10e1d339cf
#
_entry.id   3a33340a0c62a131db0b3f10e1d339cf
#
_cell.length_a   1.000
_cell.length_b   1.000
_cell.length_c   1.000
_cell.angle_alpha   90.00
_cell.angle_beta   90.00
_cell.angle_gamma   90.00
#
_symmetry.space_group_name_H-M   'P 1'
#
loop_
_entity.id
_entity.type
_entity.pdbx_description
1 polymer ?
#
loop_
_entity_poly.entity_id
_entity_poly.type
_entity_poly.pdbx_seq_one_letter_code
_entity_poly.pdbx_strand_id
1 'polypeptide(L)'
;ECDKTIKDVDYRADIILPMDDFFKFREKAFVSATPILPSDPRFESQGFKIVDIRPTFKYKRPISIVQTNNALEALKEILPQIKAQQKQPRSICFFANSIDMIHQLMSKLGVENESAVFCAEKSVEKLKKKGFKRAYEYWNIKHKMPYMWFTSRNYTAVDIELDEQPDIVFVTEPYFAEYTIIDPCTDAVQAIGRFRNGTSLAIHVVNTNENYPIRTQAGIKEYLKGCRDAYKTIKNLYECATSSESRNAYKAALDILPYNRMLKDGKTNYFAIDNFVDEALVKSAYNNIDSVVNRYKKSSLFLPKLTQPLFYKLGDKERLSLMDKSCSIKESRKRIVELLESLKDDRDSPLAQSFISDIRQVDAFIIDAYDTVGKEVIEVNNYSFKKIKEAMIMKNYREKTSGVEFVQLLKNSFKIGEKYTREYIKKELKRLYALVKTAPKNAITAMTIKDFFKIQECKIGNQKAIRILEPLI
;
A
#
# COMPACT_ATOMS: atom_id res chain seq x y z
N GLU A 1 -22.88 -23.04 2.12
CA GLU A 1 -22.26 -22.16 3.14
C GLU A 1 -23.13 -20.90 3.27
N CYS A 2 -23.97 -20.85 4.29
CA CYS A 2 -24.99 -19.80 4.42
C CYS A 2 -24.40 -18.40 4.71
N ASP A 3 -23.24 -18.30 5.31
CA ASP A 3 -22.54 -17.02 5.53
C ASP A 3 -22.16 -16.32 4.22
N LYS A 4 -21.99 -17.04 3.11
CA LYS A 4 -21.76 -16.46 1.79
C LYS A 4 -22.94 -15.65 1.26
N THR A 5 -24.16 -15.99 1.61
CA THR A 5 -25.34 -15.19 1.22
C THR A 5 -25.30 -13.79 1.83
N ILE A 6 -24.57 -13.61 2.93
CA ILE A 6 -24.34 -12.32 3.59
C ILE A 6 -23.04 -11.68 3.06
N LYS A 7 -21.91 -12.36 3.18
CA LYS A 7 -20.60 -11.79 2.86
C LYS A 7 -20.38 -11.41 1.39
N ASP A 8 -21.01 -12.15 0.47
CA ASP A 8 -20.80 -11.94 -0.96
C ASP A 8 -21.86 -11.03 -1.60
N VAL A 9 -22.86 -10.56 -0.85
CA VAL A 9 -24.04 -9.87 -1.40
C VAL A 9 -23.69 -8.55 -2.11
N ASP A 10 -22.69 -7.83 -1.68
CA ASP A 10 -22.31 -6.53 -2.25
C ASP A 10 -21.72 -6.65 -3.67
N TYR A 11 -20.99 -7.72 -3.96
CA TYR A 11 -20.42 -7.92 -5.30
C TYR A 11 -21.09 -9.04 -6.10
N ARG A 12 -21.99 -9.82 -5.47
CA ARG A 12 -22.83 -10.85 -6.06
C ARG A 12 -24.28 -10.65 -5.63
N ALA A 13 -24.88 -9.54 -6.04
CA ALA A 13 -26.24 -9.20 -5.64
C ALA A 13 -27.27 -10.31 -5.93
N ASP A 14 -26.96 -11.20 -6.88
CA ASP A 14 -27.83 -12.33 -7.26
C ASP A 14 -27.71 -13.55 -6.32
N ILE A 15 -26.76 -13.57 -5.40
CA ILE A 15 -26.58 -14.68 -4.45
C ILE A 15 -27.81 -14.90 -3.56
N ILE A 16 -28.63 -13.88 -3.38
CA ILE A 16 -29.87 -13.93 -2.59
C ILE A 16 -31.12 -14.33 -3.41
N LEU A 17 -31.01 -14.48 -4.75
CA LEU A 17 -32.16 -14.86 -5.58
C LEU A 17 -32.85 -16.16 -5.13
N PRO A 18 -32.10 -17.22 -4.73
CA PRO A 18 -32.74 -18.45 -4.24
C PRO A 18 -33.43 -18.32 -2.91
N MET A 19 -33.31 -17.19 -2.19
CA MET A 19 -33.85 -17.06 -0.83
C MET A 19 -35.38 -17.08 -0.80
N ASP A 20 -36.03 -16.50 -1.79
CA ASP A 20 -37.50 -16.53 -1.84
C ASP A 20 -38.04 -17.96 -2.03
N ASP A 21 -37.33 -18.77 -2.80
CA ASP A 21 -37.68 -20.19 -2.95
C ASP A 21 -37.28 -21.01 -1.72
N PHE A 22 -36.14 -20.72 -1.11
CA PHE A 22 -35.70 -21.34 0.15
C PHE A 22 -36.78 -21.23 1.22
N PHE A 23 -37.41 -20.07 1.37
CA PHE A 23 -38.50 -19.87 2.35
C PHE A 23 -39.77 -20.63 2.04
N LYS A 24 -39.97 -21.10 0.81
CA LYS A 24 -41.15 -21.93 0.43
C LYS A 24 -41.03 -23.39 0.82
N PHE A 25 -39.80 -23.90 1.04
CA PHE A 25 -39.61 -25.29 1.44
C PHE A 25 -40.21 -25.54 2.84
N ARG A 26 -40.80 -26.72 3.03
CA ARG A 26 -41.34 -27.15 4.33
C ARG A 26 -40.22 -27.37 5.34
N GLU A 27 -39.19 -28.11 4.93
CA GLU A 27 -38.01 -28.41 5.75
C GLU A 27 -36.78 -27.72 5.14
N LYS A 28 -36.09 -26.97 5.96
CA LYS A 28 -34.96 -26.15 5.51
C LYS A 28 -34.04 -25.81 6.66
N ALA A 29 -32.75 -25.74 6.37
CA ALA A 29 -31.73 -25.35 7.34
C ALA A 29 -30.62 -24.55 6.68
N PHE A 30 -30.06 -23.61 7.42
CA PHE A 30 -28.74 -23.05 7.14
C PHE A 30 -27.69 -23.73 7.98
N VAL A 31 -26.56 -24.10 7.36
CA VAL A 31 -25.43 -24.72 8.05
C VAL A 31 -24.17 -23.93 7.75
N SER A 32 -23.43 -23.53 8.79
CA SER A 32 -22.13 -22.88 8.67
C SER A 32 -21.26 -23.17 9.89
N ALA A 33 -19.95 -23.27 9.69
CA ALA A 33 -18.96 -23.25 10.77
C ALA A 33 -18.74 -21.86 11.35
N THR A 34 -19.16 -20.83 10.63
CA THR A 34 -18.95 -19.41 10.94
C THR A 34 -20.22 -18.59 10.71
N PRO A 35 -21.32 -18.91 11.41
CA PRO A 35 -22.61 -18.34 11.11
C PRO A 35 -22.65 -16.83 11.41
N ILE A 36 -23.08 -16.05 10.43
CA ILE A 36 -23.59 -14.70 10.64
C ILE A 36 -25.12 -14.82 10.71
N LEU A 37 -25.68 -14.40 11.83
CA LEU A 37 -27.13 -14.55 12.04
C LEU A 37 -27.86 -13.50 11.17
N PRO A 38 -28.70 -13.95 10.22
CA PRO A 38 -29.43 -13.03 9.35
C PRO A 38 -30.53 -12.28 10.11
N SER A 39 -30.67 -10.98 9.82
CA SER A 39 -31.70 -10.12 10.41
C SER A 39 -33.02 -10.11 9.61
N ASP A 40 -33.12 -10.89 8.53
CA ASP A 40 -34.35 -11.01 7.74
C ASP A 40 -35.47 -11.54 8.61
N PRO A 41 -36.61 -10.78 8.79
CA PRO A 41 -37.68 -11.15 9.67
C PRO A 41 -38.39 -12.47 9.30
N ARG A 42 -38.18 -12.98 8.08
CA ARG A 42 -38.74 -14.27 7.64
C ARG A 42 -38.13 -15.44 8.43
N PHE A 43 -36.91 -15.34 8.94
CA PHE A 43 -36.34 -16.39 9.81
C PHE A 43 -37.14 -16.50 11.13
N GLU A 44 -37.42 -15.37 11.76
CA GLU A 44 -38.21 -15.37 13.01
C GLU A 44 -39.68 -15.79 12.77
N SER A 45 -40.30 -15.19 11.77
CA SER A 45 -41.74 -15.47 11.46
C SER A 45 -42.00 -16.93 11.06
N GLN A 46 -41.00 -17.63 10.54
CA GLN A 46 -41.08 -19.07 10.20
C GLN A 46 -40.51 -20.00 11.27
N GLY A 47 -40.18 -19.48 12.45
CA GLY A 47 -39.84 -20.27 13.62
C GLY A 47 -38.45 -20.95 13.52
N PHE A 48 -37.47 -20.36 12.81
CA PHE A 48 -36.12 -20.90 12.75
C PHE A 48 -35.51 -20.94 14.13
N LYS A 49 -34.88 -22.10 14.45
CA LYS A 49 -34.13 -22.30 15.70
C LYS A 49 -32.64 -22.35 15.41
N ILE A 50 -31.85 -21.74 16.31
CA ILE A 50 -30.40 -21.83 16.27
C ILE A 50 -29.97 -23.08 17.01
N VAL A 51 -29.23 -23.96 16.34
CA VAL A 51 -28.64 -25.16 16.92
C VAL A 51 -27.11 -25.01 16.89
N ASP A 52 -26.50 -24.87 18.07
CA ASP A 52 -25.04 -24.74 18.21
C ASP A 52 -24.45 -26.11 18.52
N ILE A 53 -23.76 -26.71 17.54
CA ILE A 53 -23.11 -28.00 17.65
C ILE A 53 -21.66 -27.80 18.01
N ARG A 54 -21.26 -28.16 19.24
CA ARG A 54 -19.87 -28.06 19.72
C ARG A 54 -19.22 -29.41 19.88
N PRO A 55 -17.99 -29.57 19.35
CA PRO A 55 -17.23 -30.81 19.62
C PRO A 55 -16.93 -30.97 21.12
N THR A 56 -16.96 -32.20 21.59
CA THR A 56 -16.64 -32.57 22.98
C THR A 56 -15.13 -32.70 23.23
N PHE A 57 -14.32 -32.76 22.18
CA PHE A 57 -12.86 -32.86 22.26
C PHE A 57 -12.20 -31.48 22.10
N LYS A 58 -10.92 -31.38 22.48
CA LYS A 58 -10.11 -30.17 22.30
C LYS A 58 -9.79 -29.95 20.82
N TYR A 59 -10.50 -29.04 20.18
CA TYR A 59 -10.35 -28.75 18.75
C TYR A 59 -9.73 -27.37 18.46
N LYS A 60 -9.66 -26.50 19.47
CA LYS A 60 -9.07 -25.16 19.28
C LYS A 60 -7.57 -25.26 19.01
N ARG A 61 -7.10 -24.45 18.08
CA ARG A 61 -5.72 -24.42 17.59
C ARG A 61 -5.02 -23.14 17.99
N PRO A 62 -3.74 -23.19 18.38
CA PRO A 62 -2.95 -21.99 18.61
C PRO A 62 -2.79 -21.21 17.29
N ILE A 63 -2.83 -19.89 17.39
CA ILE A 63 -2.46 -18.98 16.33
C ILE A 63 -1.55 -17.88 16.90
N SER A 64 -0.39 -17.68 16.29
CA SER A 64 0.52 -16.60 16.64
C SER A 64 0.14 -15.32 15.88
N ILE A 65 -0.09 -14.24 16.62
CA ILE A 65 -0.40 -12.93 16.05
C ILE A 65 0.87 -12.09 16.12
N VAL A 66 1.40 -11.69 14.98
CA VAL A 66 2.58 -10.84 14.84
C VAL A 66 2.13 -9.46 14.41
N GLN A 67 2.16 -8.51 15.35
CA GLN A 67 1.91 -7.11 15.03
C GLN A 67 3.11 -6.52 14.31
N THR A 68 2.87 -5.79 13.22
CA THR A 68 3.93 -5.11 12.48
C THR A 68 3.40 -3.80 11.88
N ASN A 69 4.29 -2.88 11.58
CA ASN A 69 4.02 -1.73 10.72
C ASN A 69 4.52 -1.93 9.28
N ASN A 70 5.20 -3.06 8.99
CA ASN A 70 5.73 -3.39 7.67
C ASN A 70 5.64 -4.90 7.43
N ALA A 71 4.62 -5.32 6.67
CA ALA A 71 4.34 -6.72 6.41
C ALA A 71 5.47 -7.45 5.67
N LEU A 72 6.13 -6.78 4.72
CA LEU A 72 7.23 -7.36 3.96
C LEU A 72 8.43 -7.67 4.85
N GLU A 73 8.88 -6.70 5.65
CA GLU A 73 10.04 -6.89 6.53
C GLU A 73 9.75 -7.91 7.63
N ALA A 74 8.54 -7.90 8.17
CA ALA A 74 8.11 -8.94 9.12
C ALA A 74 8.16 -10.34 8.49
N LEU A 75 7.72 -10.50 7.24
CA LEU A 75 7.79 -11.78 6.55
C LEU A 75 9.25 -12.22 6.27
N LYS A 76 10.17 -11.29 5.96
CA LYS A 76 11.60 -11.61 5.80
C LYS A 76 12.20 -12.21 7.07
N GLU A 77 11.77 -11.74 8.25
CA GLU A 77 12.22 -12.29 9.53
C GLU A 77 11.52 -13.60 9.91
N ILE A 78 10.22 -13.70 9.64
CA ILE A 78 9.40 -14.85 10.07
C ILE A 78 9.63 -16.08 9.20
N LEU A 79 9.79 -15.95 7.88
CA LEU A 79 9.91 -17.09 6.98
C LEU A 79 11.12 -17.99 7.27
N PRO A 80 12.33 -17.47 7.52
CA PRO A 80 13.46 -18.31 7.95
C PRO A 80 13.19 -19.02 9.27
N GLN A 81 12.48 -18.39 10.21
CA GLN A 81 12.14 -18.99 11.50
C GLN A 81 11.12 -20.14 11.33
N ILE A 82 10.11 -19.97 10.45
CA ILE A 82 9.18 -21.06 10.12
C ILE A 82 9.95 -22.24 9.52
N LYS A 83 10.81 -21.99 8.53
CA LYS A 83 11.60 -23.04 7.89
C LYS A 83 12.52 -23.75 8.88
N ALA A 84 13.17 -23.04 9.78
CA ALA A 84 14.05 -23.62 10.81
C ALA A 84 13.29 -24.50 11.81
N GLN A 85 12.01 -24.27 12.05
CA GLN A 85 11.16 -25.09 12.92
C GLN A 85 10.59 -26.34 12.24
N GLN A 86 10.68 -26.43 10.91
CA GLN A 86 10.21 -27.58 10.15
C GLN A 86 11.15 -28.77 10.36
N LYS A 87 10.66 -29.85 10.99
CA LYS A 87 11.43 -31.12 11.11
C LYS A 87 11.59 -31.82 9.76
N GLN A 88 10.61 -31.66 8.87
CA GLN A 88 10.62 -32.12 7.48
C GLN A 88 10.11 -30.94 6.62
N PRO A 89 10.64 -30.74 5.40
CA PRO A 89 10.18 -29.70 4.49
C PRO A 89 8.67 -29.84 4.24
N ARG A 90 7.93 -28.76 4.43
CA ARG A 90 6.49 -28.67 4.13
C ARG A 90 6.15 -27.32 3.53
N SER A 91 5.06 -27.29 2.79
CA SER A 91 4.61 -26.08 2.13
C SER A 91 4.17 -25.01 3.14
N ILE A 92 4.37 -23.75 2.76
CA ILE A 92 3.84 -22.59 3.47
C ILE A 92 2.70 -22.01 2.64
N CYS A 93 1.50 -21.95 3.21
CA CYS A 93 0.30 -21.44 2.55
C CYS A 93 -0.03 -20.06 3.07
N PHE A 94 0.06 -19.07 2.18
CA PHE A 94 -0.29 -17.69 2.49
C PHE A 94 -1.73 -17.40 2.10
N PHE A 95 -2.42 -16.67 2.97
CA PHE A 95 -3.73 -16.10 2.70
C PHE A 95 -3.64 -14.58 2.70
N ALA A 96 -3.85 -13.98 1.54
CA ALA A 96 -3.75 -12.54 1.33
C ALA A 96 -4.72 -12.09 0.23
N ASN A 97 -5.53 -11.08 0.51
CA ASN A 97 -6.66 -10.72 -0.36
C ASN A 97 -6.33 -9.72 -1.48
N SER A 98 -5.04 -9.48 -1.77
CA SER A 98 -4.63 -8.58 -2.85
C SER A 98 -3.59 -9.22 -3.75
N ILE A 99 -3.91 -9.32 -5.05
CA ILE A 99 -3.00 -9.83 -6.07
C ILE A 99 -1.77 -8.95 -6.24
N ASP A 100 -1.94 -7.64 -6.14
CA ASP A 100 -0.82 -6.71 -6.26
C ASP A 100 0.12 -6.84 -5.06
N MET A 101 -0.44 -6.97 -3.85
CA MET A 101 0.33 -7.25 -2.63
C MET A 101 1.05 -8.60 -2.73
N ILE A 102 0.35 -9.67 -3.12
CA ILE A 102 0.95 -11.01 -3.30
C ILE A 102 2.13 -10.93 -4.27
N HIS A 103 1.96 -10.32 -5.43
CA HIS A 103 3.02 -10.19 -6.43
C HIS A 103 4.23 -9.42 -5.89
N GLN A 104 4.00 -8.30 -5.19
CA GLN A 104 5.07 -7.53 -4.57
C GLN A 104 5.80 -8.33 -3.49
N LEU A 105 5.05 -9.03 -2.62
CA LEU A 105 5.64 -9.86 -1.57
C LEU A 105 6.48 -10.99 -2.16
N MET A 106 5.97 -11.76 -3.13
CA MET A 106 6.71 -12.84 -3.77
C MET A 106 8.03 -12.35 -4.39
N SER A 107 7.96 -11.25 -5.14
CA SER A 107 9.13 -10.67 -5.81
C SER A 107 10.17 -10.17 -4.80
N LYS A 108 9.76 -9.41 -3.78
CA LYS A 108 10.67 -8.84 -2.79
C LYS A 108 11.20 -9.83 -1.77
N LEU A 109 10.49 -10.93 -1.54
CA LEU A 109 10.97 -12.08 -0.74
C LEU A 109 11.88 -13.01 -1.55
N GLY A 110 11.97 -12.83 -2.88
CA GLY A 110 12.77 -13.69 -3.75
C GLY A 110 12.21 -15.11 -3.91
N VAL A 111 10.92 -15.33 -3.62
CA VAL A 111 10.27 -16.66 -3.63
C VAL A 111 9.40 -16.89 -4.88
N GLU A 112 9.41 -16.00 -5.83
CA GLU A 112 8.53 -16.03 -7.01
C GLU A 112 8.67 -17.35 -7.80
N ASN A 113 9.90 -17.86 -7.94
CA ASN A 113 10.17 -19.10 -8.67
C ASN A 113 9.69 -20.36 -7.93
N GLU A 114 9.48 -20.29 -6.63
CA GLU A 114 9.03 -21.39 -5.77
C GLU A 114 7.55 -21.21 -5.36
N SER A 115 6.82 -20.31 -6.02
CA SER A 115 5.45 -19.92 -5.64
C SER A 115 4.42 -20.31 -6.69
N ALA A 116 3.21 -20.63 -6.20
CA ALA A 116 1.97 -20.71 -6.98
C ALA A 116 0.90 -19.83 -6.36
N VAL A 117 0.05 -19.21 -7.19
CA VAL A 117 -1.03 -18.32 -6.74
C VAL A 117 -2.38 -18.85 -7.20
N PHE A 118 -3.33 -18.94 -6.25
CA PHE A 118 -4.69 -19.41 -6.49
C PHE A 118 -5.66 -18.23 -6.28
N CYS A 119 -6.31 -17.80 -7.37
CA CYS A 119 -7.12 -16.59 -7.36
C CYS A 119 -8.20 -16.61 -8.45
N ALA A 120 -9.06 -15.60 -8.50
CA ALA A 120 -10.10 -15.49 -9.54
C ALA A 120 -9.50 -15.33 -10.95
N GLU A 121 -10.20 -15.76 -11.98
CA GLU A 121 -9.79 -15.76 -13.39
C GLU A 121 -9.19 -14.42 -13.84
N LYS A 122 -9.89 -13.30 -13.60
CA LYS A 122 -9.38 -11.95 -13.92
C LYS A 122 -8.04 -11.65 -13.24
N SER A 123 -7.83 -12.18 -12.03
CA SER A 123 -6.59 -12.03 -11.27
C SER A 123 -5.46 -12.90 -11.84
N VAL A 124 -5.79 -14.10 -12.33
CA VAL A 124 -4.85 -14.97 -13.08
C VAL A 124 -4.34 -14.25 -14.32
N GLU A 125 -5.24 -13.65 -15.11
CA GLU A 125 -4.86 -12.87 -16.30
C GLU A 125 -3.96 -11.67 -15.95
N LYS A 126 -4.29 -10.97 -14.85
CA LYS A 126 -3.49 -9.84 -14.36
C LYS A 126 -2.07 -10.26 -13.99
N LEU A 127 -1.90 -11.39 -13.29
CA LEU A 127 -0.59 -11.94 -12.95
C LEU A 127 0.20 -12.39 -14.18
N LYS A 128 -0.46 -13.03 -15.13
CA LYS A 128 0.16 -13.44 -16.40
C LYS A 128 0.68 -12.23 -17.20
N LYS A 129 -0.08 -11.13 -17.25
CA LYS A 129 0.36 -9.87 -17.87
C LYS A 129 1.59 -9.25 -17.17
N LYS A 130 1.77 -9.51 -15.88
CA LYS A 130 2.98 -9.13 -15.11
C LYS A 130 4.14 -10.11 -15.27
N GLY A 131 4.00 -11.16 -16.09
CA GLY A 131 5.03 -12.18 -16.33
C GLY A 131 4.97 -13.39 -15.42
N PHE A 132 4.10 -13.41 -14.41
CA PHE A 132 3.97 -14.54 -13.50
C PHE A 132 3.04 -15.63 -14.08
N LYS A 133 3.61 -16.81 -14.38
CA LYS A 133 2.89 -17.87 -15.11
C LYS A 133 2.17 -18.89 -14.21
N ARG A 134 2.62 -19.07 -12.95
CA ARG A 134 2.06 -20.07 -12.01
C ARG A 134 0.88 -19.51 -11.21
N ALA A 135 -0.06 -18.92 -11.92
CA ALA A 135 -1.34 -18.46 -11.39
C ALA A 135 -2.48 -19.34 -11.91
N TYR A 136 -3.35 -19.79 -11.01
CA TYR A 136 -4.40 -20.77 -11.30
C TYR A 136 -5.73 -20.32 -10.67
N GLU A 137 -6.83 -20.65 -11.35
CA GLU A 137 -8.17 -20.36 -10.84
C GLU A 137 -8.63 -21.39 -9.81
N TYR A 138 -8.24 -22.65 -10.00
CA TYR A 138 -8.66 -23.76 -9.15
C TYR A 138 -7.45 -24.45 -8.54
N TRP A 139 -7.63 -24.92 -7.29
CA TRP A 139 -6.66 -25.77 -6.64
C TRP A 139 -6.56 -27.13 -7.34
N ASN A 140 -5.32 -27.57 -7.56
CA ASN A 140 -5.00 -28.93 -7.98
C ASN A 140 -3.64 -29.30 -7.41
N ILE A 141 -3.49 -30.54 -6.92
CA ILE A 141 -2.24 -31.04 -6.31
C ILE A 141 -1.04 -30.93 -7.26
N LYS A 142 -1.26 -31.01 -8.57
CA LYS A 142 -0.23 -30.83 -9.61
C LYS A 142 0.41 -29.44 -9.59
N HIS A 143 -0.24 -28.47 -8.97
CA HIS A 143 0.24 -27.07 -8.86
C HIS A 143 0.83 -26.79 -7.47
N LYS A 144 1.04 -27.83 -6.64
CA LYS A 144 1.70 -27.69 -5.35
C LYS A 144 3.10 -27.12 -5.53
N MET A 145 3.43 -26.10 -4.73
CA MET A 145 4.73 -25.46 -4.67
C MET A 145 5.12 -25.25 -3.19
N PRO A 146 6.40 -25.04 -2.87
CA PRO A 146 6.85 -24.71 -1.52
C PRO A 146 6.08 -23.54 -0.88
N TYR A 147 5.73 -22.54 -1.68
CA TYR A 147 4.92 -21.39 -1.28
C TYR A 147 3.63 -21.35 -2.10
N MET A 148 2.51 -21.38 -1.44
CA MET A 148 1.18 -21.34 -2.06
C MET A 148 0.42 -20.12 -1.55
N TRP A 149 -0.07 -19.28 -2.45
CA TRP A 149 -0.75 -18.03 -2.15
C TRP A 149 -2.23 -18.13 -2.53
N PHE A 150 -3.10 -17.88 -1.57
CA PHE A 150 -4.55 -17.99 -1.72
C PHE A 150 -5.21 -16.63 -1.47
N THR A 151 -6.16 -16.27 -2.34
CA THR A 151 -7.04 -15.12 -2.11
C THR A 151 -8.36 -15.58 -1.49
N SER A 152 -9.22 -14.63 -1.09
CA SER A 152 -10.53 -14.89 -0.48
C SER A 152 -11.43 -15.84 -1.29
N ARG A 153 -11.22 -15.96 -2.62
CA ARG A 153 -11.91 -16.96 -3.45
C ARG A 153 -11.75 -18.38 -2.92
N ASN A 154 -10.60 -18.67 -2.31
CA ASN A 154 -10.25 -20.02 -1.84
C ASN A 154 -10.50 -20.24 -0.35
N TYR A 155 -11.16 -19.30 0.36
CA TYR A 155 -11.55 -19.52 1.75
C TYR A 155 -12.73 -20.48 1.87
N THR A 156 -13.50 -20.61 0.80
CA THR A 156 -14.69 -21.45 0.74
C THR A 156 -14.73 -22.24 -0.57
N ALA A 157 -15.57 -23.25 -0.63
CA ALA A 157 -15.87 -24.04 -1.83
C ALA A 157 -14.65 -24.74 -2.49
N VAL A 158 -13.60 -24.99 -1.73
CA VAL A 158 -12.43 -25.77 -2.18
C VAL A 158 -11.98 -26.71 -1.06
N ASP A 159 -11.58 -27.91 -1.40
CA ASP A 159 -10.93 -28.84 -0.50
C ASP A 159 -9.46 -28.96 -0.90
N ILE A 160 -8.57 -28.74 0.06
CA ILE A 160 -7.13 -28.80 -0.12
C ILE A 160 -6.65 -30.05 0.62
N GLU A 161 -6.33 -31.07 -0.14
CA GLU A 161 -5.76 -32.31 0.36
C GLU A 161 -4.28 -32.33 0.04
N LEU A 162 -3.46 -32.38 1.09
CA LEU A 162 -2.01 -32.49 1.02
C LEU A 162 -1.57 -33.68 1.87
N ASP A 163 -0.53 -34.37 1.46
CA ASP A 163 0.07 -35.47 2.24
C ASP A 163 0.75 -34.97 3.52
N GLU A 164 1.02 -33.68 3.58
CA GLU A 164 1.63 -32.94 4.70
C GLU A 164 0.66 -31.97 5.35
N GLN A 165 0.93 -31.60 6.59
CA GLN A 165 0.24 -30.50 7.26
C GLN A 165 1.00 -29.19 7.01
N PRO A 166 0.55 -28.30 6.12
CA PRO A 166 1.27 -27.08 5.78
C PRO A 166 1.27 -26.08 6.94
N ASP A 167 2.22 -25.14 6.89
CA ASP A 167 2.19 -23.96 7.74
C ASP A 167 1.33 -22.87 7.08
N ILE A 168 0.53 -22.20 7.88
CA ILE A 168 -0.43 -21.18 7.40
C ILE A 168 0.04 -19.80 7.84
N VAL A 169 0.08 -18.87 6.90
CA VAL A 169 0.42 -17.46 7.15
C VAL A 169 -0.69 -16.58 6.59
N PHE A 170 -1.43 -15.92 7.46
CA PHE A 170 -2.36 -14.86 7.10
C PHE A 170 -1.60 -13.54 7.04
N VAL A 171 -1.94 -12.68 6.06
CA VAL A 171 -1.34 -11.35 5.90
C VAL A 171 -2.44 -10.31 5.75
N THR A 172 -2.51 -9.38 6.70
CA THR A 172 -3.41 -8.24 6.67
C THR A 172 -2.64 -6.93 6.67
N GLU A 173 -2.87 -6.10 5.64
CA GLU A 173 -2.23 -4.79 5.46
C GLU A 173 -3.28 -3.73 5.08
N PRO A 174 -3.92 -3.09 6.07
CA PRO A 174 -5.01 -2.14 5.84
C PRO A 174 -4.62 -0.88 5.06
N TYR A 175 -3.34 -0.47 5.12
CA TYR A 175 -2.84 0.68 4.34
C TYR A 175 -2.66 0.36 2.87
N PHE A 176 -2.47 -0.92 2.53
CA PHE A 176 -2.46 -1.34 1.13
C PHE A 176 -3.87 -1.28 0.53
N ALA A 177 -4.83 -1.89 1.20
CA ALA A 177 -6.25 -1.81 0.89
C ALA A 177 -7.10 -2.41 2.01
N GLU A 178 -8.28 -1.86 2.27
CA GLU A 178 -9.22 -2.34 3.30
C GLU A 178 -9.63 -3.81 3.08
N TYR A 179 -9.75 -4.24 1.82
CA TYR A 179 -10.12 -5.62 1.51
C TYR A 179 -9.01 -6.66 1.80
N THR A 180 -7.80 -6.22 2.24
CA THR A 180 -6.77 -7.14 2.72
C THR A 180 -7.08 -7.68 4.11
N ILE A 181 -8.03 -7.07 4.82
CA ILE A 181 -8.46 -7.52 6.14
C ILE A 181 -9.02 -8.93 6.08
N ILE A 182 -8.55 -9.79 6.98
CA ILE A 182 -8.99 -11.17 7.13
C ILE A 182 -9.71 -11.29 8.47
N ASP A 183 -11.01 -11.62 8.45
CA ASP A 183 -11.76 -11.76 9.68
C ASP A 183 -11.35 -13.02 10.46
N PRO A 184 -10.87 -12.88 11.72
CA PRO A 184 -10.53 -13.98 12.60
C PRO A 184 -11.67 -14.97 12.87
N CYS A 185 -12.92 -14.52 12.87
CA CYS A 185 -14.08 -15.32 13.22
C CYS A 185 -14.67 -16.11 12.06
N THR A 186 -14.46 -15.63 10.83
CA THR A 186 -15.03 -16.23 9.63
C THR A 186 -13.95 -16.64 8.64
N ASP A 187 -13.24 -15.69 8.04
CA ASP A 187 -12.30 -15.94 6.94
C ASP A 187 -11.15 -16.86 7.34
N ALA A 188 -10.51 -16.59 8.48
CA ALA A 188 -9.40 -17.41 8.97
C ALA A 188 -9.87 -18.85 9.36
N VAL A 189 -11.07 -18.97 9.95
CA VAL A 189 -11.65 -20.28 10.28
C VAL A 189 -11.95 -21.06 9.01
N GLN A 190 -12.60 -20.45 8.04
CA GLN A 190 -12.94 -21.07 6.77
C GLN A 190 -11.67 -21.49 6.00
N ALA A 191 -10.67 -20.62 5.91
CA ALA A 191 -9.42 -20.90 5.22
C ALA A 191 -8.69 -22.12 5.79
N ILE A 192 -8.55 -22.21 7.11
CA ILE A 192 -7.94 -23.39 7.77
C ILE A 192 -8.77 -24.65 7.55
N GLY A 193 -10.10 -24.52 7.60
CA GLY A 193 -11.02 -25.62 7.37
C GLY A 193 -10.93 -26.26 5.98
N ARG A 194 -10.29 -25.61 5.02
CA ARG A 194 -10.06 -26.15 3.66
C ARG A 194 -9.03 -27.29 3.65
N PHE A 195 -8.10 -27.31 4.57
CA PHE A 195 -7.05 -28.33 4.66
C PHE A 195 -7.58 -29.59 5.36
N ARG A 196 -8.00 -30.58 4.59
CA ARG A 196 -8.70 -31.77 5.12
C ARG A 196 -7.82 -32.66 6.02
N ASN A 197 -6.52 -32.70 5.74
CA ASN A 197 -5.53 -33.42 6.52
C ASN A 197 -4.91 -32.57 7.66
N GLY A 198 -5.49 -31.40 7.93
CA GLY A 198 -5.07 -30.47 8.97
C GLY A 198 -3.93 -29.55 8.55
N THR A 199 -3.50 -28.73 9.50
CA THR A 199 -2.42 -27.74 9.33
C THR A 199 -1.48 -27.82 10.53
N SER A 200 -0.23 -27.40 10.37
CA SER A 200 0.77 -27.38 11.45
C SER A 200 0.73 -26.06 12.19
N LEU A 201 1.56 -25.10 11.79
CA LEU A 201 1.65 -23.76 12.39
C LEU A 201 0.59 -22.83 11.77
N ALA A 202 0.05 -21.91 12.56
CA ALA A 202 -0.76 -20.81 12.07
C ALA A 202 -0.21 -19.48 12.61
N ILE A 203 0.06 -18.55 11.71
CA ILE A 203 0.55 -17.19 12.03
C ILE A 203 -0.34 -16.17 11.32
N HIS A 204 -0.61 -15.05 11.97
CA HIS A 204 -1.20 -13.89 11.32
C HIS A 204 -0.27 -12.69 11.47
N VAL A 205 0.30 -12.24 10.36
CA VAL A 205 1.06 -10.99 10.25
C VAL A 205 0.07 -9.86 10.04
N VAL A 206 -0.02 -8.95 11.01
CA VAL A 206 -1.09 -7.95 11.11
C VAL A 206 -0.52 -6.56 11.23
N ASN A 207 -0.88 -5.69 10.30
CA ASN A 207 -0.85 -4.26 10.50
C ASN A 207 -2.24 -3.76 10.92
N THR A 208 -2.30 -2.70 11.72
CA THR A 208 -3.54 -2.07 12.19
C THR A 208 -3.59 -0.61 11.75
N ASN A 209 -4.80 -0.08 11.58
CA ASN A 209 -5.01 1.30 11.15
C ASN A 209 -5.84 2.06 12.19
N GLU A 210 -5.18 2.88 12.99
CA GLU A 210 -5.78 3.69 14.05
C GLU A 210 -6.88 4.66 13.58
N ASN A 211 -6.92 4.97 12.28
CA ASN A 211 -7.96 5.81 11.69
C ASN A 211 -9.29 5.07 11.48
N TYR A 212 -9.32 3.76 11.65
CA TYR A 212 -10.59 3.03 11.57
C TYR A 212 -11.49 3.37 12.76
N PRO A 213 -12.76 3.71 12.50
CA PRO A 213 -13.67 4.06 13.58
C PRO A 213 -13.97 2.84 14.47
N ILE A 214 -13.86 3.00 15.77
CA ILE A 214 -14.32 2.00 16.74
C ILE A 214 -15.84 2.07 16.80
N ARG A 215 -16.51 0.99 16.43
CA ARG A 215 -17.96 0.92 16.32
C ARG A 215 -18.53 -0.29 17.08
N THR A 216 -19.70 -0.13 17.68
CA THR A 216 -20.50 -1.22 18.21
C THR A 216 -21.60 -1.62 17.24
N GLN A 217 -22.10 -2.85 17.35
CA GLN A 217 -23.21 -3.33 16.51
C GLN A 217 -24.44 -2.41 16.64
N ALA A 218 -24.75 -1.96 17.85
CA ALA A 218 -25.86 -1.02 18.10
C ALA A 218 -25.65 0.32 17.39
N GLY A 219 -24.43 0.89 17.50
CA GLY A 219 -24.09 2.15 16.84
C GLY A 219 -24.14 2.06 15.30
N ILE A 220 -23.74 0.91 14.71
CA ILE A 220 -23.84 0.70 13.26
C ILE A 220 -25.30 0.61 12.84
N LYS A 221 -26.13 -0.11 13.58
CA LYS A 221 -27.57 -0.23 13.29
C LYS A 221 -28.28 1.13 13.39
N GLU A 222 -27.93 1.96 14.39
CA GLU A 222 -28.50 3.31 14.52
C GLU A 222 -28.04 4.24 13.38
N TYR A 223 -26.77 4.14 12.95
CA TYR A 223 -26.28 4.84 11.77
C TYR A 223 -27.08 4.45 10.50
N LEU A 224 -27.29 3.15 10.28
CA LEU A 224 -28.09 2.67 9.13
C LEU A 224 -29.55 3.14 9.20
N LYS A 225 -30.12 3.21 10.41
CA LYS A 225 -31.47 3.77 10.60
C LYS A 225 -31.52 5.24 10.16
N GLY A 226 -30.54 6.06 10.58
CA GLY A 226 -30.41 7.43 10.13
C GLY A 226 -30.25 7.55 8.60
N CYS A 227 -29.44 6.68 7.98
CA CYS A 227 -29.30 6.62 6.52
C CYS A 227 -30.61 6.25 5.81
N ARG A 228 -31.39 5.32 6.38
CA ARG A 228 -32.70 4.94 5.87
C ARG A 228 -33.69 6.11 5.94
N ASP A 229 -33.71 6.84 7.04
CA ASP A 229 -34.64 7.94 7.23
C ASP A 229 -34.26 9.12 6.31
N ALA A 230 -32.99 9.41 6.12
CA ALA A 230 -32.51 10.35 5.10
C ALA A 230 -32.92 9.91 3.68
N TYR A 231 -32.73 8.62 3.35
CA TYR A 231 -33.11 8.07 2.05
C TYR A 231 -34.59 8.27 1.78
N LYS A 232 -35.47 7.97 2.75
CA LYS A 232 -36.95 8.15 2.62
C LYS A 232 -37.29 9.62 2.38
N THR A 233 -36.66 10.55 3.10
CA THR A 233 -36.91 11.98 2.96
C THR A 233 -36.54 12.45 1.55
N ILE A 234 -35.32 12.11 1.08
CA ILE A 234 -34.85 12.51 -0.25
C ILE A 234 -35.67 11.83 -1.35
N LYS A 235 -36.12 10.58 -1.15
CA LYS A 235 -37.00 9.87 -2.09
C LYS A 235 -38.33 10.57 -2.24
N ASN A 236 -38.94 11.02 -1.16
CA ASN A 236 -40.17 11.81 -1.22
C ASN A 236 -39.96 13.12 -2.00
N LEU A 237 -38.85 13.83 -1.77
CA LEU A 237 -38.50 15.03 -2.54
C LEU A 237 -38.30 14.72 -4.02
N TYR A 238 -37.67 13.60 -4.35
CA TYR A 238 -37.50 13.12 -5.72
C TYR A 238 -38.85 12.87 -6.41
N GLU A 239 -39.80 12.20 -5.71
CA GLU A 239 -41.11 11.87 -6.22
C GLU A 239 -41.98 13.13 -6.41
N CYS A 240 -41.85 14.13 -5.54
CA CYS A 240 -42.57 15.39 -5.60
C CYS A 240 -41.91 16.45 -6.49
N ALA A 241 -40.73 16.19 -7.07
CA ALA A 241 -40.02 17.18 -7.86
C ALA A 241 -40.73 17.53 -9.15
N THR A 242 -40.94 18.83 -9.37
CA THR A 242 -41.66 19.38 -10.54
C THR A 242 -40.75 19.66 -11.72
N SER A 243 -39.44 19.91 -11.46
CA SER A 243 -38.46 20.11 -12.53
C SER A 243 -37.54 18.91 -12.73
N SER A 244 -37.03 18.73 -13.95
CA SER A 244 -36.05 17.71 -14.31
C SER A 244 -34.72 17.87 -13.52
N GLU A 245 -34.30 19.13 -13.35
CA GLU A 245 -33.06 19.51 -12.67
C GLU A 245 -33.11 19.11 -11.18
N SER A 246 -34.19 19.45 -10.49
CA SER A 246 -34.41 19.06 -9.10
C SER A 246 -34.47 17.54 -8.95
N ARG A 247 -35.17 16.85 -9.88
CA ARG A 247 -35.24 15.39 -9.89
C ARG A 247 -33.89 14.73 -10.06
N ASN A 248 -33.05 15.26 -10.99
CA ASN A 248 -31.69 14.76 -11.20
C ASN A 248 -30.80 14.97 -9.96
N ALA A 249 -30.91 16.12 -9.28
CA ALA A 249 -30.16 16.40 -8.06
C ALA A 249 -30.54 15.42 -6.92
N TYR A 250 -31.85 15.21 -6.71
CA TYR A 250 -32.30 14.23 -5.69
C TYR A 250 -31.89 12.79 -6.03
N LYS A 251 -31.93 12.41 -7.31
CA LYS A 251 -31.44 11.10 -7.75
C LYS A 251 -29.96 10.93 -7.45
N ALA A 252 -29.13 11.90 -7.78
CA ALA A 252 -27.70 11.86 -7.47
C ALA A 252 -27.45 11.75 -5.94
N ALA A 253 -28.23 12.44 -5.11
CA ALA A 253 -28.14 12.33 -3.67
C ALA A 253 -28.58 10.93 -3.16
N LEU A 254 -29.63 10.33 -3.72
CA LEU A 254 -30.06 8.97 -3.38
C LEU A 254 -28.98 7.94 -3.73
N ASP A 255 -28.32 8.08 -4.88
CA ASP A 255 -27.33 7.12 -5.38
C ASP A 255 -26.07 7.04 -4.49
N ILE A 256 -25.71 8.12 -3.78
CA ILE A 256 -24.55 8.16 -2.87
C ILE A 256 -24.89 7.72 -1.43
N LEU A 257 -26.16 7.65 -1.05
CA LEU A 257 -26.52 7.23 0.30
C LEU A 257 -26.20 5.75 0.53
N PRO A 258 -25.53 5.39 1.66
CA PRO A 258 -25.23 4.00 1.99
C PRO A 258 -26.47 3.09 1.97
N TYR A 259 -27.63 3.61 2.37
CA TYR A 259 -28.86 2.84 2.40
C TYR A 259 -29.34 2.42 1.00
N ASN A 260 -28.98 3.12 -0.07
CA ASN A 260 -29.33 2.71 -1.43
C ASN A 260 -28.79 1.31 -1.77
N ARG A 261 -27.60 0.96 -1.26
CA ARG A 261 -27.03 -0.39 -1.42
C ARG A 261 -27.78 -1.47 -0.63
N MET A 262 -28.59 -1.05 0.36
CA MET A 262 -29.42 -1.94 1.18
C MET A 262 -30.78 -2.21 0.54
N LEU A 263 -30.99 -1.84 -0.72
CA LEU A 263 -32.23 -2.03 -1.46
C LEU A 263 -31.98 -2.94 -2.66
N LYS A 264 -32.92 -3.85 -2.89
CA LYS A 264 -33.02 -4.63 -4.13
C LYS A 264 -34.44 -4.53 -4.65
N ASP A 265 -34.63 -4.07 -5.88
CA ASP A 265 -35.93 -3.84 -6.50
C ASP A 265 -36.89 -3.00 -5.63
N GLY A 266 -36.33 -1.96 -4.96
CA GLY A 266 -37.05 -1.06 -4.07
C GLY A 266 -37.42 -1.66 -2.70
N LYS A 267 -37.09 -2.91 -2.42
CA LYS A 267 -37.29 -3.60 -1.14
C LYS A 267 -36.03 -3.67 -0.32
N THR A 268 -36.16 -3.69 1.01
CA THR A 268 -35.02 -3.84 1.92
C THR A 268 -34.34 -5.20 1.73
N ASN A 269 -33.03 -5.17 1.44
CA ASN A 269 -32.19 -6.33 1.40
C ASN A 269 -31.50 -6.51 2.77
N TYR A 270 -32.07 -7.35 3.61
CA TYR A 270 -31.54 -7.61 4.96
C TYR A 270 -30.15 -8.23 4.94
N PHE A 271 -29.81 -9.04 3.94
CA PHE A 271 -28.49 -9.64 3.80
C PHE A 271 -27.42 -8.57 3.52
N ALA A 272 -27.75 -7.52 2.76
CA ALA A 272 -26.85 -6.38 2.56
C ALA A 272 -26.66 -5.55 3.84
N ILE A 273 -27.73 -5.42 4.65
CA ILE A 273 -27.63 -4.80 5.98
C ILE A 273 -26.70 -5.60 6.88
N ASP A 274 -26.87 -6.92 6.94
CA ASP A 274 -26.05 -7.81 7.77
C ASP A 274 -24.60 -7.82 7.32
N ASN A 275 -24.34 -7.79 6.01
CA ASN A 275 -22.99 -7.65 5.46
C ASN A 275 -22.33 -6.33 5.87
N PHE A 276 -23.06 -5.22 5.71
CA PHE A 276 -22.54 -3.91 6.12
C PHE A 276 -22.18 -3.86 7.62
N VAL A 277 -23.03 -4.46 8.46
CA VAL A 277 -22.78 -4.54 9.90
C VAL A 277 -21.54 -5.39 10.20
N ASP A 278 -21.43 -6.56 9.56
CA ASP A 278 -20.27 -7.45 9.77
C ASP A 278 -18.97 -6.79 9.29
N GLU A 279 -18.95 -6.24 8.08
CA GLU A 279 -17.77 -5.54 7.55
C GLU A 279 -17.35 -4.35 8.43
N ALA A 280 -18.30 -3.55 8.91
CA ALA A 280 -18.00 -2.43 9.79
C ALA A 280 -17.44 -2.89 11.15
N LEU A 281 -17.89 -4.02 11.70
CA LEU A 281 -17.38 -4.61 12.93
C LEU A 281 -15.98 -5.22 12.71
N VAL A 282 -15.77 -5.91 11.59
CA VAL A 282 -14.47 -6.47 11.22
C VAL A 282 -13.45 -5.34 11.07
N LYS A 283 -13.77 -4.30 10.29
CA LYS A 283 -12.91 -3.13 10.11
C LYS A 283 -12.60 -2.44 11.44
N SER A 284 -13.60 -2.26 12.31
CA SER A 284 -13.43 -1.70 13.65
C SER A 284 -12.43 -2.49 14.50
N ALA A 285 -12.39 -3.82 14.37
CA ALA A 285 -11.46 -4.65 15.10
C ALA A 285 -9.99 -4.40 14.70
N TYR A 286 -9.73 -3.89 13.50
CA TYR A 286 -8.38 -3.56 13.02
C TYR A 286 -7.94 -2.13 13.33
N ASN A 287 -8.66 -1.42 14.19
CA ASN A 287 -8.20 -0.13 14.73
C ASN A 287 -6.93 -0.30 15.59
N ASN A 288 -6.83 -1.36 16.38
CA ASN A 288 -5.68 -1.66 17.23
C ASN A 288 -5.51 -3.18 17.43
N ILE A 289 -4.32 -3.59 17.87
CA ILE A 289 -3.97 -5.01 18.00
C ILE A 289 -4.78 -5.74 19.08
N ASP A 290 -5.12 -5.10 20.18
CA ASP A 290 -5.90 -5.72 21.26
C ASP A 290 -7.30 -6.09 20.76
N SER A 291 -7.89 -5.27 19.93
CA SER A 291 -9.18 -5.54 19.28
C SER A 291 -9.11 -6.72 18.33
N VAL A 292 -8.02 -6.88 17.57
CA VAL A 292 -7.78 -8.06 16.71
C VAL A 292 -7.65 -9.31 17.57
N VAL A 293 -6.83 -9.28 18.64
CA VAL A 293 -6.67 -10.39 19.57
C VAL A 293 -8.00 -10.78 20.21
N ASN A 294 -8.79 -9.77 20.63
CA ASN A 294 -10.11 -10.01 21.21
C ASN A 294 -11.09 -10.62 20.20
N ARG A 295 -10.99 -10.26 18.90
CA ARG A 295 -11.80 -10.90 17.88
C ARG A 295 -11.38 -12.36 17.67
N TYR A 296 -10.07 -12.68 17.70
CA TYR A 296 -9.58 -14.06 17.70
C TYR A 296 -10.08 -14.87 18.91
N LYS A 297 -10.13 -14.28 20.11
CA LYS A 297 -10.69 -14.94 21.31
C LYS A 297 -12.17 -15.32 21.15
N LYS A 298 -12.93 -14.55 20.38
CA LYS A 298 -14.35 -14.83 20.04
C LYS A 298 -14.49 -15.95 19.01
N SER A 299 -13.43 -16.26 18.26
CA SER A 299 -13.45 -17.31 17.25
C SER A 299 -13.69 -18.69 17.88
N SER A 300 -14.46 -19.51 17.19
CA SER A 300 -14.72 -20.89 17.59
C SER A 300 -13.46 -21.78 17.54
N LEU A 301 -12.50 -21.46 16.66
CA LEU A 301 -11.37 -22.35 16.32
C LEU A 301 -10.06 -21.98 17.00
N PHE A 302 -9.80 -20.70 17.30
CA PHE A 302 -8.45 -20.25 17.64
C PHE A 302 -8.21 -20.01 19.13
N LEU A 303 -6.96 -20.23 19.54
CA LEU A 303 -6.35 -19.77 20.79
C LEU A 303 -5.24 -18.77 20.42
N PRO A 304 -5.53 -17.46 20.42
CA PRO A 304 -4.57 -16.46 20.01
C PRO A 304 -3.44 -16.28 21.02
N LYS A 305 -2.21 -16.14 20.49
CA LYS A 305 -1.02 -15.75 21.23
C LYS A 305 -0.41 -14.54 20.53
N LEU A 306 -0.43 -13.38 21.18
CA LEU A 306 0.30 -12.21 20.70
C LEU A 306 1.79 -12.44 20.92
N THR A 307 2.59 -12.30 19.88
CA THR A 307 4.05 -12.38 19.93
C THR A 307 4.66 -11.01 20.16
N GLN A 308 5.98 -10.94 20.30
CA GLN A 308 6.68 -9.67 20.31
C GLN A 308 6.41 -8.94 18.98
N PRO A 309 6.04 -7.64 19.00
CA PRO A 309 5.77 -6.89 17.78
C PRO A 309 7.06 -6.63 16.99
N LEU A 310 6.94 -6.59 15.68
CA LEU A 310 8.02 -6.28 14.74
C LEU A 310 7.77 -4.90 14.13
N PHE A 311 8.40 -3.87 14.68
CA PHE A 311 8.30 -2.50 14.19
C PHE A 311 9.59 -2.06 13.52
N TYR A 312 9.45 -1.44 12.37
CA TYR A 312 10.53 -0.95 11.52
C TYR A 312 10.47 0.57 11.42
N LYS A 313 11.61 1.22 11.20
CA LYS A 313 11.70 2.68 11.01
C LYS A 313 10.82 3.19 9.87
N LEU A 314 10.60 2.35 8.87
CA LEU A 314 9.73 2.64 7.73
C LEU A 314 8.56 1.67 7.71
N GLY A 315 7.37 2.19 7.96
CA GLY A 315 6.11 1.45 7.92
C GLY A 315 5.45 1.43 6.54
N ASP A 316 4.47 0.55 6.38
CA ASP A 316 3.65 0.47 5.17
C ASP A 316 2.74 1.70 5.01
N LYS A 317 2.32 2.34 6.12
CA LYS A 317 1.57 3.60 6.11
C LYS A 317 2.33 4.68 5.34
N GLU A 318 3.58 4.90 5.69
CA GLU A 318 4.46 5.90 5.07
C GLU A 318 4.78 5.51 3.62
N ARG A 319 5.19 4.27 3.41
CA ARG A 319 5.59 3.74 2.10
C ARG A 319 4.44 3.82 1.08
N LEU A 320 3.24 3.40 1.45
CA LEU A 320 2.09 3.35 0.54
C LEU A 320 1.45 4.72 0.33
N SER A 321 1.59 5.65 1.29
CA SER A 321 1.12 7.04 1.13
C SER A 321 1.82 7.77 -0.01
N LEU A 322 3.04 7.36 -0.38
CA LEU A 322 3.78 7.94 -1.52
C LEU A 322 3.23 7.49 -2.88
N MET A 323 2.55 6.36 -2.92
CA MET A 323 1.93 5.83 -4.14
C MET A 323 0.53 6.38 -4.40
N ASP A 324 0.02 7.22 -3.50
CA ASP A 324 -1.30 7.84 -3.62
C ASP A 324 -1.30 8.88 -4.74
N LYS A 325 -1.93 8.54 -5.86
CA LYS A 325 -2.06 9.40 -7.05
C LYS A 325 -2.97 10.61 -6.83
N SER A 326 -3.67 10.70 -5.72
CA SER A 326 -4.53 11.83 -5.38
C SER A 326 -3.74 13.05 -4.86
N CYS A 327 -2.49 12.84 -4.42
CA CYS A 327 -1.62 13.90 -3.93
C CYS A 327 -1.01 14.73 -5.07
N SER A 328 -0.86 16.05 -4.84
CA SER A 328 -0.10 16.88 -5.75
C SER A 328 1.39 16.48 -5.80
N ILE A 329 2.06 16.72 -6.92
CA ILE A 329 3.51 16.43 -7.07
C ILE A 329 4.32 17.13 -5.96
N LYS A 330 3.94 18.33 -5.58
CA LYS A 330 4.59 19.08 -4.50
C LYS A 330 4.45 18.37 -3.15
N GLU A 331 3.25 17.92 -2.82
CA GLU A 331 2.97 17.21 -1.58
C GLU A 331 3.68 15.84 -1.53
N SER A 332 3.67 15.12 -2.65
CA SER A 332 4.43 13.87 -2.78
C SER A 332 5.93 14.10 -2.53
N ARG A 333 6.54 15.12 -3.15
CA ARG A 333 7.95 15.48 -2.93
C ARG A 333 8.26 15.85 -1.50
N LYS A 334 7.36 16.60 -0.84
CA LYS A 334 7.52 16.94 0.58
C LYS A 334 7.60 15.69 1.44
N ARG A 335 6.66 14.75 1.28
CA ARG A 335 6.66 13.48 2.01
C ARG A 335 7.91 12.65 1.73
N ILE A 336 8.34 12.58 0.47
CA ILE A 336 9.59 11.87 0.10
C ILE A 336 10.79 12.46 0.83
N VAL A 337 10.95 13.78 0.85
CA VAL A 337 12.08 14.45 1.49
C VAL A 337 12.06 14.25 3.01
N GLU A 338 10.89 14.30 3.64
CA GLU A 338 10.73 14.02 5.08
C GLU A 338 11.16 12.58 5.42
N LEU A 339 10.78 11.61 4.58
CA LEU A 339 11.16 10.21 4.75
C LEU A 339 12.65 9.97 4.50
N LEU A 340 13.24 10.59 3.46
CA LEU A 340 14.69 10.51 3.22
C LEU A 340 15.48 11.08 4.39
N GLU A 341 15.01 12.17 5.01
CA GLU A 341 15.63 12.73 6.21
C GLU A 341 15.53 11.79 7.42
N SER A 342 14.37 11.13 7.62
CA SER A 342 14.21 10.16 8.71
C SER A 342 15.10 8.92 8.56
N LEU A 343 15.50 8.58 7.33
CA LEU A 343 16.37 7.45 7.00
C LEU A 343 17.84 7.84 6.89
N LYS A 344 18.21 9.10 7.12
CA LYS A 344 19.55 9.63 6.87
C LYS A 344 20.65 8.84 7.58
N ASP A 345 20.45 8.50 8.85
CA ASP A 345 21.42 7.77 9.67
C ASP A 345 21.44 6.25 9.40
N ASP A 346 20.50 5.75 8.60
CA ASP A 346 20.32 4.31 8.33
C ASP A 346 20.24 4.01 6.83
N ARG A 347 20.77 4.91 6.02
CA ARG A 347 20.60 4.94 4.56
C ARG A 347 21.15 3.71 3.85
N ASP A 348 22.19 3.09 4.43
CA ASP A 348 22.84 1.89 3.89
C ASP A 348 22.13 0.59 4.28
N SER A 349 21.12 0.66 5.14
CA SER A 349 20.34 -0.53 5.51
C SER A 349 19.60 -1.10 4.30
N PRO A 350 19.43 -2.44 4.23
CA PRO A 350 18.67 -3.09 3.15
C PRO A 350 17.24 -2.55 3.01
N LEU A 351 16.61 -2.17 4.14
CA LEU A 351 15.28 -1.57 4.17
C LEU A 351 15.28 -0.20 3.48
N ALA A 352 16.20 0.69 3.87
CA ALA A 352 16.31 2.03 3.28
C ALA A 352 16.65 1.96 1.79
N GLN A 353 17.57 1.09 1.39
CA GLN A 353 17.94 0.89 -0.02
C GLN A 353 16.76 0.37 -0.86
N SER A 354 16.00 -0.59 -0.35
CA SER A 354 14.79 -1.08 -1.02
C SER A 354 13.77 0.05 -1.21
N PHE A 355 13.58 0.87 -0.19
CA PHE A 355 12.66 2.01 -0.23
C PHE A 355 13.12 3.10 -1.20
N ILE A 356 14.39 3.49 -1.17
CA ILE A 356 14.97 4.45 -2.11
C ILE A 356 14.80 3.96 -3.56
N SER A 357 14.97 2.66 -3.79
CA SER A 357 14.73 2.05 -5.10
C SER A 357 13.26 2.19 -5.54
N ASP A 358 12.31 2.00 -4.62
CA ASP A 358 10.88 2.19 -4.90
C ASP A 358 10.55 3.66 -5.22
N ILE A 359 11.10 4.61 -4.45
CA ILE A 359 10.92 6.05 -4.71
C ILE A 359 11.51 6.45 -6.06
N ARG A 360 12.67 5.89 -6.47
CA ARG A 360 13.26 6.18 -7.78
C ARG A 360 12.34 5.86 -8.95
N GLN A 361 11.45 4.89 -8.80
CA GLN A 361 10.44 4.58 -9.80
C GLN A 361 9.32 5.63 -9.86
N VAL A 362 9.09 6.36 -8.77
CA VAL A 362 8.04 7.39 -8.67
C VAL A 362 8.59 8.77 -9.05
N ASP A 363 9.68 9.21 -8.43
CA ASP A 363 10.33 10.51 -8.69
C ASP A 363 11.85 10.41 -8.41
N ALA A 364 12.61 9.94 -9.40
CA ALA A 364 14.07 9.85 -9.31
C ALA A 364 14.72 11.22 -9.08
N PHE A 365 14.14 12.28 -9.64
CA PHE A 365 14.69 13.63 -9.55
C PHE A 365 14.80 14.11 -8.10
N ILE A 366 13.79 13.86 -7.25
CA ILE A 366 13.79 14.39 -5.88
C ILE A 366 14.84 13.71 -5.01
N ILE A 367 15.18 12.44 -5.29
CA ILE A 367 16.26 11.72 -4.61
C ILE A 367 17.60 12.36 -4.97
N ASP A 368 17.87 12.53 -6.27
CA ASP A 368 19.13 13.12 -6.74
C ASP A 368 19.26 14.57 -6.25
N ALA A 369 18.14 15.30 -6.14
CA ALA A 369 18.12 16.62 -5.57
C ALA A 369 18.44 16.63 -4.08
N TYR A 370 17.83 15.71 -3.30
CA TYR A 370 18.10 15.57 -1.87
C TYR A 370 19.58 15.24 -1.62
N ASP A 371 20.14 14.32 -2.40
CA ASP A 371 21.56 13.95 -2.31
C ASP A 371 22.49 15.10 -2.69
N THR A 372 22.09 15.94 -3.65
CA THR A 372 22.93 17.04 -4.15
C THR A 372 22.84 18.28 -3.27
N VAL A 373 21.64 18.76 -2.95
CA VAL A 373 21.44 20.07 -2.31
C VAL A 373 20.91 20.02 -0.89
N GLY A 374 20.39 18.87 -0.45
CA GLY A 374 19.82 18.65 0.88
C GLY A 374 18.40 19.18 1.06
N LYS A 375 17.82 18.81 2.21
CA LYS A 375 16.43 19.13 2.57
C LYS A 375 16.14 20.63 2.56
N GLU A 376 16.99 21.41 3.27
CA GLU A 376 16.77 22.87 3.46
C GLU A 376 16.64 23.62 2.13
N VAL A 377 17.51 23.32 1.17
CA VAL A 377 17.48 23.97 -0.15
C VAL A 377 16.22 23.58 -0.93
N ILE A 378 15.76 22.33 -0.80
CA ILE A 378 14.54 21.86 -1.46
C ILE A 378 13.31 22.57 -0.87
N GLU A 379 13.24 22.71 0.44
CA GLU A 379 12.15 23.41 1.17
C GLU A 379 12.07 24.89 0.79
N VAL A 380 13.19 25.61 0.83
CA VAL A 380 13.27 27.04 0.43
C VAL A 380 12.82 27.22 -1.02
N ASN A 381 13.09 26.26 -1.89
CA ASN A 381 12.66 26.27 -3.28
C ASN A 381 11.23 25.74 -3.50
N ASN A 382 10.49 25.50 -2.39
CA ASN A 382 9.08 25.11 -2.38
C ASN A 382 8.80 23.86 -3.25
N TYR A 383 9.71 22.88 -3.25
CA TYR A 383 9.65 21.61 -3.99
C TYR A 383 9.48 21.78 -5.52
N SER A 384 9.80 22.98 -6.07
CA SER A 384 9.67 23.30 -7.48
C SER A 384 10.80 22.65 -8.29
N PHE A 385 10.46 21.82 -9.28
CA PHE A 385 11.43 21.16 -10.15
C PHE A 385 12.44 22.15 -10.75
N LYS A 386 11.94 23.26 -11.33
CA LYS A 386 12.79 24.27 -12.00
C LYS A 386 13.78 24.91 -11.02
N LYS A 387 13.30 25.39 -9.87
CA LYS A 387 14.14 26.06 -8.86
C LYS A 387 15.16 25.11 -8.22
N ILE A 388 14.75 23.88 -7.90
CA ILE A 388 15.64 22.86 -7.34
C ILE A 388 16.73 22.50 -8.37
N LYS A 389 16.37 22.29 -9.63
CA LYS A 389 17.34 22.00 -10.70
C LYS A 389 18.35 23.12 -10.87
N GLU A 390 17.91 24.38 -10.79
CA GLU A 390 18.81 25.55 -10.80
C GLU A 390 19.77 25.52 -9.60
N ALA A 391 19.27 25.22 -8.40
CA ALA A 391 20.10 25.11 -7.19
C ALA A 391 21.14 23.97 -7.30
N MET A 392 20.76 22.81 -7.84
CA MET A 392 21.69 21.71 -8.10
C MET A 392 22.80 22.12 -9.09
N ILE A 393 22.44 22.76 -10.18
CA ILE A 393 23.41 23.27 -11.17
C ILE A 393 24.36 24.27 -10.52
N MET A 394 23.86 25.19 -9.70
CA MET A 394 24.68 26.19 -9.01
C MET A 394 25.65 25.55 -7.99
N LYS A 395 25.19 24.54 -7.25
CA LYS A 395 26.07 23.83 -6.31
C LYS A 395 27.18 23.07 -7.04
N ASN A 396 26.85 22.28 -8.05
CA ASN A 396 27.82 21.57 -8.89
C ASN A 396 28.81 22.54 -9.55
N TYR A 397 28.33 23.70 -10.03
CA TYR A 397 29.18 24.74 -10.59
C TYR A 397 30.17 25.25 -9.55
N ARG A 398 29.69 25.63 -8.34
CA ARG A 398 30.56 26.11 -7.25
C ARG A 398 31.59 25.07 -6.84
N GLU A 399 31.18 23.83 -6.63
CA GLU A 399 32.11 22.74 -6.25
C GLU A 399 33.19 22.52 -7.29
N LYS A 400 32.84 22.53 -8.58
CA LYS A 400 33.83 22.35 -9.65
C LYS A 400 34.71 23.58 -9.89
N THR A 401 34.17 24.76 -9.71
CA THR A 401 34.92 26.02 -9.94
C THR A 401 35.72 26.50 -8.73
N SER A 402 35.41 26.05 -7.52
CA SER A 402 36.21 26.24 -6.31
C SER A 402 37.17 25.09 -6.03
N GLY A 403 37.08 24.00 -6.79
CA GLY A 403 38.01 22.86 -6.66
C GLY A 403 39.47 23.22 -6.99
N VAL A 404 40.39 22.58 -6.30
CA VAL A 404 41.85 22.84 -6.44
C VAL A 404 42.30 22.75 -7.90
N GLU A 405 41.77 21.81 -8.68
CA GLU A 405 42.11 21.62 -10.10
C GLU A 405 41.74 22.84 -10.95
N PHE A 406 40.48 23.35 -10.82
CA PHE A 406 40.04 24.51 -11.61
C PHE A 406 40.74 25.79 -11.22
N VAL A 407 40.96 26.01 -9.92
CA VAL A 407 41.73 27.15 -9.40
C VAL A 407 43.16 27.13 -9.93
N GLN A 408 43.80 25.97 -9.97
CA GLN A 408 45.14 25.81 -10.50
C GLN A 408 45.20 26.06 -12.01
N LEU A 409 44.22 25.57 -12.77
CA LEU A 409 44.10 25.87 -14.20
C LEU A 409 43.91 27.38 -14.48
N LEU A 410 43.07 28.06 -13.68
CA LEU A 410 42.89 29.50 -13.76
C LEU A 410 44.16 30.28 -13.47
N LYS A 411 44.91 29.93 -12.39
CA LYS A 411 46.18 30.57 -12.04
C LYS A 411 47.27 30.32 -13.08
N ASN A 412 47.24 29.19 -13.75
CA ASN A 412 48.19 28.89 -14.84
C ASN A 412 47.87 29.67 -16.11
N SER A 413 46.58 29.92 -16.41
CA SER A 413 46.15 30.61 -17.62
C SER A 413 46.12 32.15 -17.50
N PHE A 414 45.95 32.67 -16.27
CA PHE A 414 45.84 34.12 -16.01
C PHE A 414 46.78 34.53 -14.90
N LYS A 415 47.90 35.18 -15.31
CA LYS A 415 48.91 35.67 -14.38
C LYS A 415 48.61 37.02 -13.80
N ILE A 416 48.89 37.22 -12.52
CA ILE A 416 48.69 38.49 -11.82
C ILE A 416 49.53 39.58 -12.46
N GLY A 417 48.98 40.76 -12.65
CA GLY A 417 49.66 41.92 -13.26
C GLY A 417 49.58 41.97 -14.78
N GLU A 418 49.27 40.87 -15.45
CA GLU A 418 49.21 40.82 -16.92
C GLU A 418 47.84 41.31 -17.48
N LYS A 419 47.90 41.73 -18.75
CA LYS A 419 46.73 42.23 -19.50
C LYS A 419 46.35 41.18 -20.54
N TYR A 420 45.04 40.86 -20.62
CA TYR A 420 44.51 39.96 -21.62
C TYR A 420 43.32 40.60 -22.38
N THR A 421 43.24 40.36 -23.69
CA THR A 421 42.10 40.87 -24.47
C THR A 421 40.80 40.16 -24.02
N ARG A 422 39.66 40.82 -24.13
CA ARG A 422 38.37 40.26 -23.78
C ARG A 422 38.05 38.97 -24.57
N GLU A 423 38.50 38.91 -25.81
CA GLU A 423 38.35 37.74 -26.67
C GLU A 423 39.13 36.55 -26.17
N TYR A 424 40.42 36.77 -25.81
CA TYR A 424 41.26 35.73 -25.22
C TYR A 424 40.67 35.19 -23.92
N ILE A 425 40.26 36.07 -23.01
CA ILE A 425 39.63 35.63 -21.73
C ILE A 425 38.39 34.79 -21.98
N LYS A 426 37.53 35.21 -22.89
CA LYS A 426 36.31 34.43 -23.23
C LYS A 426 36.63 33.06 -23.78
N LYS A 427 37.62 32.95 -24.69
CA LYS A 427 38.04 31.68 -25.30
C LYS A 427 38.66 30.77 -24.29
N GLU A 428 39.55 31.31 -23.46
CA GLU A 428 40.27 30.53 -22.43
C GLU A 428 39.33 30.04 -21.32
N LEU A 429 38.45 30.86 -20.81
CA LEU A 429 37.41 30.44 -19.87
C LEU A 429 36.54 29.30 -20.43
N LYS A 430 36.11 29.40 -21.70
CA LYS A 430 35.37 28.29 -22.35
C LYS A 430 36.17 26.99 -22.35
N ARG A 431 37.47 27.07 -22.63
CA ARG A 431 38.40 25.90 -22.60
C ARG A 431 38.47 25.30 -21.21
N LEU A 432 38.67 26.13 -20.18
CA LEU A 432 38.79 25.71 -18.79
C LEU A 432 37.50 25.06 -18.28
N TYR A 433 36.35 25.63 -18.59
CA TYR A 433 35.03 25.03 -18.24
C TYR A 433 34.82 23.69 -18.93
N ALA A 434 35.27 23.54 -20.17
CA ALA A 434 35.18 22.27 -20.90
C ALA A 434 36.06 21.18 -20.26
N LEU A 435 37.28 21.54 -19.81
CA LEU A 435 38.21 20.60 -19.14
C LEU A 435 37.62 20.03 -17.86
N VAL A 436 36.96 20.84 -17.03
CA VAL A 436 36.34 20.39 -15.78
C VAL A 436 34.91 19.86 -16.00
N LYS A 437 34.48 19.73 -17.25
CA LYS A 437 33.14 19.20 -17.63
C LYS A 437 31.98 19.90 -16.89
N THR A 438 32.06 21.25 -16.80
CA THR A 438 30.99 22.05 -16.18
C THR A 438 30.52 23.14 -17.13
N ALA A 439 29.28 23.62 -16.94
CA ALA A 439 28.73 24.73 -17.68
C ALA A 439 28.32 25.85 -16.71
N PRO A 440 28.69 27.10 -16.97
CA PRO A 440 28.24 28.21 -16.15
C PRO A 440 26.73 28.46 -16.34
N LYS A 441 26.10 29.10 -15.34
CA LYS A 441 24.66 29.45 -15.38
C LYS A 441 24.31 30.40 -16.52
N ASN A 442 25.23 31.31 -16.83
CA ASN A 442 25.09 32.30 -17.87
C ASN A 442 26.09 32.07 -19.01
N ALA A 443 25.85 32.72 -20.15
CA ALA A 443 26.82 32.67 -21.25
C ALA A 443 28.19 33.18 -20.80
N ILE A 444 29.26 32.43 -21.12
CA ILE A 444 30.63 32.81 -20.78
C ILE A 444 31.01 34.08 -21.55
N THR A 445 31.29 35.11 -20.80
CA THR A 445 31.79 36.40 -21.31
C THR A 445 33.16 36.68 -20.73
N ALA A 446 33.89 37.67 -21.23
CA ALA A 446 35.14 38.11 -20.64
C ALA A 446 34.98 38.62 -19.21
N MET A 447 33.79 39.08 -18.84
CA MET A 447 33.50 39.58 -17.49
C MET A 447 33.28 38.48 -16.47
N THR A 448 33.05 37.22 -16.90
CA THR A 448 32.98 36.04 -16.03
C THR A 448 34.28 35.86 -15.23
N ILE A 449 35.42 36.43 -15.68
CA ILE A 449 36.69 36.41 -14.95
C ILE A 449 36.61 37.12 -13.59
N LYS A 450 35.63 38.06 -13.41
CA LYS A 450 35.39 38.72 -12.11
C LYS A 450 34.99 37.81 -10.99
N ASP A 451 34.47 36.62 -11.31
CA ASP A 451 34.07 35.64 -10.31
C ASP A 451 35.28 35.01 -9.64
N PHE A 452 36.49 35.16 -10.25
CA PHE A 452 37.73 34.50 -9.83
C PHE A 452 38.87 35.44 -9.50
N PHE A 453 38.87 36.62 -10.11
CA PHE A 453 39.93 37.60 -9.93
C PHE A 453 39.38 39.00 -9.76
N LYS A 454 40.06 39.81 -8.93
CA LYS A 454 39.91 41.26 -8.94
C LYS A 454 40.56 41.79 -10.21
N ILE A 455 39.85 42.64 -10.95
CA ILE A 455 40.26 43.04 -12.28
C ILE A 455 40.19 44.54 -12.45
N GLN A 456 40.99 45.07 -13.44
CA GLN A 456 40.96 46.42 -13.91
C GLN A 456 40.71 46.44 -15.44
N GLU A 457 39.69 47.15 -15.89
CA GLU A 457 39.50 47.34 -17.33
C GLU A 457 40.57 48.24 -17.95
N CYS A 458 41.15 47.83 -19.06
CA CYS A 458 42.21 48.53 -19.75
C CYS A 458 42.13 48.29 -21.26
N LYS A 459 43.13 48.75 -22.00
CA LYS A 459 43.30 48.51 -23.44
C LYS A 459 44.68 47.91 -23.74
N ILE A 460 44.77 47.11 -24.78
CA ILE A 460 45.98 46.63 -25.45
C ILE A 460 45.88 47.15 -26.89
N GLY A 461 46.64 48.20 -27.23
CA GLY A 461 46.42 48.92 -28.48
C GLY A 461 44.97 49.49 -28.56
N ASN A 462 44.26 49.17 -29.62
CA ASN A 462 42.88 49.60 -29.82
C ASN A 462 41.85 48.60 -29.28
N GLN A 463 42.28 47.46 -28.69
CA GLN A 463 41.33 46.42 -28.21
C GLN A 463 41.05 46.60 -26.72
N LYS A 464 39.78 46.35 -26.33
CA LYS A 464 39.37 46.31 -24.93
C LYS A 464 40.00 45.10 -24.25
N ALA A 465 40.67 45.32 -23.12
CA ALA A 465 41.39 44.31 -22.35
C ALA A 465 41.08 44.40 -20.86
N ILE A 466 41.48 43.38 -20.10
CA ILE A 466 41.32 43.29 -18.67
C ILE A 466 42.71 42.94 -18.06
N ARG A 467 43.09 43.71 -17.04
CA ARG A 467 44.27 43.40 -16.22
C ARG A 467 43.87 42.60 -14.98
N ILE A 468 44.55 41.51 -14.73
CA ILE A 468 44.34 40.67 -13.54
C ILE A 468 45.13 41.29 -12.39
N LEU A 469 44.43 41.57 -11.25
CA LEU A 469 45.06 42.23 -10.10
C LEU A 469 45.42 41.23 -9.01
N GLU A 470 44.44 40.50 -8.49
CA GLU A 470 44.59 39.53 -7.41
C GLU A 470 43.55 38.41 -7.52
N PRO A 471 43.80 37.18 -7.05
CA PRO A 471 42.82 36.11 -7.01
C PRO A 471 41.80 36.38 -5.90
N LEU A 472 40.52 36.03 -6.15
CA LEU A 472 39.44 36.06 -5.17
C LEU A 472 39.20 34.67 -4.56
N ILE A 473 39.83 33.64 -5.11
CA ILE A 473 39.70 32.23 -4.75
C ILE A 473 41.10 31.58 -4.58
#